data_dd310998a956ffe323261c548130b513
#
_entry.id   dd310998a956ffe323261c548130b513
#
_cell.length_a   1.000
_cell.length_b   1.000
_cell.length_c   1.000
_cell.angle_alpha   90.00
_cell.angle_beta   90.00
_cell.angle_gamma   90.00
#
_symmetry.space_group_name_H-M   'P 1'
#
loop_
_entity.id
_entity.type
_entity.pdbx_description
1 polymer ?
#
loop_
_entity_poly.entity_id
_entity_poly.type
_entity_poly.pdbx_seq_one_letter_code
_entity_poly.pdbx_strand_id
1 'polypeptide(L)'
;MSEENKAYARRTWELANQRNPDLIEECYPPDFVWHGPDQDIRGYEQAKQLSYTFLTAFPDAHITDEDVIAEGEKVVRRYTTHATHQGETEMFGPPTGRQIELKGITIHRIEGGKIVEEWESYDNLSMMKQLGFAPEQ
;
A
#
# COMPACT_ATOMS: atom_id res chain seq x y z
N MET A 1 -8.45 -19.72 -9.63
CA MET A 1 -9.17 -19.08 -10.73
C MET A 1 -9.04 -17.59 -10.65
N SER A 2 -9.07 -16.90 -11.79
CA SER A 2 -8.75 -15.48 -11.83
C SER A 2 -9.75 -14.61 -11.06
N GLU A 3 -11.05 -14.92 -11.12
CA GLU A 3 -12.04 -14.12 -10.38
C GLU A 3 -11.90 -14.29 -8.86
N GLU A 4 -11.59 -15.49 -8.39
CA GLU A 4 -11.30 -15.72 -6.97
C GLU A 4 -10.07 -14.94 -6.53
N ASN A 5 -9.00 -14.97 -7.34
CA ASN A 5 -7.76 -14.26 -7.01
C ASN A 5 -7.98 -12.75 -7.00
N LYS A 6 -8.78 -12.23 -7.93
CA LYS A 6 -9.15 -10.82 -7.90
C LYS A 6 -9.89 -10.46 -6.60
N ALA A 7 -10.78 -11.35 -6.14
CA ALA A 7 -11.51 -11.11 -4.88
C ALA A 7 -10.56 -11.08 -3.68
N TYR A 8 -9.59 -12.01 -3.62
CA TYR A 8 -8.59 -11.98 -2.55
C TYR A 8 -7.75 -10.69 -2.59
N ALA A 9 -7.35 -10.26 -3.78
CA ALA A 9 -6.59 -9.03 -3.92
C ALA A 9 -7.42 -7.80 -3.51
N ARG A 10 -8.68 -7.71 -3.94
CA ARG A 10 -9.55 -6.59 -3.58
C ARG A 10 -9.74 -6.48 -2.07
N ARG A 11 -9.80 -7.63 -1.39
CA ARG A 11 -9.96 -7.64 0.07
C ARG A 11 -8.81 -6.92 0.78
N THR A 12 -7.61 -6.93 0.22
CA THR A 12 -6.48 -6.22 0.85
C THR A 12 -6.75 -4.73 0.97
N TRP A 13 -7.32 -4.10 -0.07
CA TRP A 13 -7.65 -2.67 -0.01
C TRP A 13 -8.87 -2.41 0.86
N GLU A 14 -9.85 -3.32 0.85
CA GLU A 14 -11.00 -3.20 1.75
C GLU A 14 -10.53 -3.17 3.20
N LEU A 15 -9.62 -4.07 3.56
CA LEU A 15 -9.07 -4.10 4.91
C LEU A 15 -8.13 -2.92 5.18
N ALA A 16 -7.33 -2.52 4.20
CA ALA A 16 -6.45 -1.35 4.32
C ALA A 16 -7.28 -0.08 4.58
N ASN A 17 -8.42 0.05 3.89
CA ASN A 17 -9.29 1.22 4.06
C ASN A 17 -10.00 1.24 5.42
N GLN A 18 -9.97 0.14 6.17
CA GLN A 18 -10.43 0.13 7.56
C GLN A 18 -9.40 0.75 8.51
N ARG A 19 -8.19 1.00 8.03
CA ARG A 19 -7.12 1.67 8.76
C ARG A 19 -6.68 0.95 10.03
N ASN A 20 -6.72 -0.38 10.00
CA ASN A 20 -6.23 -1.23 11.06
C ASN A 20 -5.16 -2.18 10.51
N PRO A 21 -3.85 -1.87 10.69
CA PRO A 21 -2.78 -2.72 10.17
C PRO A 21 -2.77 -4.15 10.67
N ASP A 22 -3.41 -4.43 11.80
CA ASP A 22 -3.48 -5.80 12.32
C ASP A 22 -4.29 -6.73 11.41
N LEU A 23 -5.15 -6.18 10.55
CA LEU A 23 -5.95 -6.96 9.60
C LEU A 23 -5.12 -7.60 8.49
N ILE A 24 -3.85 -7.24 8.36
CA ILE A 24 -2.95 -7.83 7.37
C ILE A 24 -2.88 -9.37 7.51
N GLU A 25 -3.04 -9.89 8.72
CA GLU A 25 -2.98 -11.33 8.97
C GLU A 25 -4.10 -12.11 8.29
N GLU A 26 -5.19 -11.43 7.91
CA GLU A 26 -6.30 -12.07 7.21
C GLU A 26 -5.98 -12.35 5.74
N CYS A 27 -5.09 -11.57 5.14
CA CYS A 27 -4.78 -11.65 3.71
C CYS A 27 -3.41 -12.24 3.39
N TYR A 28 -2.50 -12.27 4.36
CA TYR A 28 -1.09 -12.63 4.15
C TYR A 28 -0.66 -13.75 5.10
N PRO A 29 0.20 -14.70 4.65
CA PRO A 29 0.79 -15.66 5.58
C PRO A 29 1.92 -15.00 6.37
N PRO A 30 2.38 -15.65 7.48
CA PRO A 30 3.42 -15.05 8.34
C PRO A 30 4.75 -14.78 7.64
N ASP A 31 5.06 -15.48 6.57
CA ASP A 31 6.34 -15.40 5.86
C ASP A 31 6.26 -14.67 4.52
N PHE A 32 5.23 -13.87 4.32
CA PHE A 32 5.09 -13.13 3.06
C PHE A 32 6.24 -12.14 2.84
N VAL A 33 6.45 -11.78 1.58
CA VAL A 33 7.46 -10.80 1.17
C VAL A 33 6.81 -9.71 0.34
N TRP A 34 7.10 -8.47 0.68
CA TRP A 34 6.70 -7.29 -0.08
C TRP A 34 7.96 -6.62 -0.63
N HIS A 35 8.00 -6.43 -1.95
CA HIS A 35 9.08 -5.73 -2.63
C HIS A 35 8.60 -4.32 -2.96
N GLY A 36 9.04 -3.35 -2.18
CA GLY A 36 8.71 -1.95 -2.41
C GLY A 36 9.73 -1.24 -3.28
N PRO A 37 9.53 0.05 -3.55
CA PRO A 37 10.44 0.82 -4.38
C PRO A 37 11.87 0.88 -3.84
N ASP A 38 12.02 0.95 -2.52
CA ASP A 38 13.32 1.17 -1.89
C ASP A 38 13.79 0.03 -0.99
N GLN A 39 12.91 -0.89 -0.65
CA GLN A 39 13.22 -1.95 0.32
C GLN A 39 12.28 -3.13 0.20
N ASP A 40 12.75 -4.27 0.70
CA ASP A 40 11.91 -5.45 0.87
C ASP A 40 11.47 -5.53 2.33
N ILE A 41 10.23 -6.00 2.53
CA ILE A 41 9.67 -6.22 3.85
C ILE A 41 9.24 -7.67 3.95
N ARG A 42 9.57 -8.32 5.07
CA ARG A 42 9.21 -9.70 5.34
C ARG A 42 8.43 -9.79 6.65
N GLY A 43 7.29 -10.48 6.58
CA GLY A 43 6.50 -10.79 7.75
C GLY A 43 5.67 -9.64 8.29
N TYR A 44 4.85 -9.98 9.28
CA TYR A 44 3.83 -9.07 9.79
C TYR A 44 4.39 -7.85 10.53
N GLU A 45 5.42 -8.05 11.35
CA GLU A 45 5.89 -6.99 12.23
C GLU A 45 6.38 -5.78 11.45
N GLN A 46 7.26 -6.00 10.47
CA GLN A 46 7.79 -4.91 9.65
C GLN A 46 6.69 -4.24 8.82
N ALA A 47 5.77 -5.05 8.28
CA ALA A 47 4.67 -4.52 7.48
C ALA A 47 3.72 -3.67 8.31
N LYS A 48 3.39 -4.12 9.52
CA LYS A 48 2.54 -3.36 10.43
C LYS A 48 3.19 -2.04 10.83
N GLN A 49 4.48 -2.05 11.14
CA GLN A 49 5.22 -0.83 11.47
C GLN A 49 5.17 0.19 10.35
N LEU A 50 5.40 -0.25 9.11
CA LEU A 50 5.35 0.65 7.96
C LEU A 50 3.93 1.21 7.78
N SER A 51 2.92 0.36 7.91
CA SER A 51 1.52 0.77 7.79
C SER A 51 1.12 1.75 8.89
N TYR A 52 1.53 1.51 10.14
CA TYR A 52 1.25 2.43 11.24
C TYR A 52 1.90 3.79 11.00
N THR A 53 3.16 3.80 10.52
CA THR A 53 3.85 5.05 10.19
C THR A 53 3.09 5.83 9.13
N PHE A 54 2.68 5.15 8.06
CA PHE A 54 1.93 5.80 7.00
C PHE A 54 0.59 6.35 7.50
N LEU A 55 -0.15 5.56 8.28
CA LEU A 55 -1.45 5.98 8.81
C LEU A 55 -1.33 7.07 9.86
N THR A 56 -0.23 7.13 10.59
CA THR A 56 0.02 8.24 11.53
C THR A 56 0.18 9.54 10.75
N ALA A 57 0.94 9.51 9.66
CA ALA A 57 1.11 10.69 8.81
C ALA A 57 -0.15 11.04 8.03
N PHE A 58 -0.87 10.02 7.56
CA PHE A 58 -2.03 10.17 6.66
C PHE A 58 -3.25 9.41 7.22
N PRO A 59 -3.88 9.90 8.29
CA PRO A 59 -4.94 9.16 8.96
C PRO A 59 -6.22 8.98 8.14
N ASP A 60 -6.40 9.77 7.08
CA ASP A 60 -7.56 9.70 6.19
C ASP A 60 -7.28 8.94 4.89
N ALA A 61 -6.16 8.23 4.80
CA ALA A 61 -5.76 7.53 3.57
C ALA A 61 -6.86 6.59 3.07
N HIS A 62 -7.15 6.67 1.77
CA HIS A 62 -8.13 5.83 1.11
C HIS A 62 -7.60 5.38 -0.24
N ILE A 63 -7.68 4.07 -0.50
CA ILE A 63 -7.16 3.45 -1.71
C ILE A 63 -8.32 3.06 -2.62
N THR A 64 -8.22 3.43 -3.89
CA THR A 64 -9.21 3.10 -4.91
C THR A 64 -8.54 2.35 -6.05
N ASP A 65 -9.11 1.21 -6.47
CA ASP A 65 -8.65 0.49 -7.66
C ASP A 65 -9.07 1.23 -8.91
N GLU A 66 -8.11 1.38 -9.83
CA GLU A 66 -8.38 1.88 -11.17
C GLU A 66 -8.52 0.71 -12.16
N ASP A 67 -7.63 -0.29 -12.05
CA ASP A 67 -7.66 -1.52 -12.85
C ASP A 67 -7.32 -2.72 -11.99
N VAL A 68 -7.95 -3.86 -12.27
CA VAL A 68 -7.61 -5.14 -11.64
C VAL A 68 -7.56 -6.20 -12.76
N ILE A 69 -6.38 -6.78 -12.96
CA ILE A 69 -6.11 -7.74 -14.02
C ILE A 69 -5.48 -8.98 -13.41
N ALA A 70 -5.97 -10.17 -13.76
CA ALA A 70 -5.45 -11.41 -13.21
C ALA A 70 -5.05 -12.40 -14.29
N GLU A 71 -3.94 -13.10 -14.06
CA GLU A 71 -3.50 -14.21 -14.89
C GLU A 71 -2.72 -15.19 -14.01
N GLY A 72 -3.14 -16.46 -14.04
CA GLY A 72 -2.52 -17.48 -13.20
C GLY A 72 -2.66 -17.14 -11.72
N GLU A 73 -1.55 -17.20 -10.99
CA GLU A 73 -1.51 -16.89 -9.56
C GLU A 73 -1.38 -15.40 -9.27
N LYS A 74 -1.25 -14.57 -10.31
CA LYS A 74 -0.94 -13.15 -10.14
C LYS A 74 -2.13 -12.26 -10.44
N VAL A 75 -2.25 -11.22 -9.63
CA VAL A 75 -3.22 -10.14 -9.82
C VAL A 75 -2.46 -8.83 -9.86
N VAL A 76 -2.70 -8.04 -10.90
CA VAL A 76 -2.12 -6.71 -11.06
C VAL A 76 -3.20 -5.68 -10.74
N ARG A 77 -2.86 -4.72 -9.91
CA ARG A 77 -3.77 -3.64 -9.54
C ARG A 77 -3.10 -2.30 -9.78
N ARG A 78 -3.78 -1.43 -10.53
CA ARG A 78 -3.40 -0.03 -10.63
C ARG A 78 -4.33 0.73 -9.71
N TYR A 79 -3.79 1.54 -8.82
CA TYR A 79 -4.57 2.17 -7.76
C TYR A 79 -4.20 3.64 -7.59
N THR A 80 -5.09 4.36 -6.90
CA THR A 80 -4.84 5.74 -6.45
C THR A 80 -5.14 5.81 -4.96
N THR A 81 -4.21 6.39 -4.20
CA THR A 81 -4.41 6.69 -2.78
C THR A 81 -4.61 8.19 -2.63
N HIS A 82 -5.67 8.59 -1.94
CA HIS A 82 -5.91 9.97 -1.54
C HIS A 82 -5.70 10.09 -0.05
N ALA A 83 -4.97 11.11 0.39
CA ALA A 83 -4.67 11.28 1.80
C ALA A 83 -4.31 12.73 2.10
N THR A 84 -4.38 13.10 3.39
CA THR A 84 -3.97 14.42 3.89
C THR A 84 -2.88 14.23 4.93
N HIS A 85 -1.79 15.00 4.80
CA HIS A 85 -0.66 14.93 5.73
C HIS A 85 -1.02 15.68 7.02
N GLN A 86 -1.47 14.94 8.03
CA GLN A 86 -2.01 15.49 9.27
C GLN A 86 -1.24 15.08 10.54
N GLY A 87 -0.35 14.10 10.44
CA GLY A 87 0.40 13.59 11.59
C GLY A 87 1.90 13.71 11.42
N GLU A 88 2.60 13.91 12.52
CA GLU A 88 4.06 13.98 12.53
C GLU A 88 4.67 12.59 12.62
N THR A 89 5.66 12.30 11.76
CA THR A 89 6.47 11.09 11.82
C THR A 89 7.90 11.43 11.48
N GLU A 90 8.83 10.55 11.83
CA GLU A 90 10.22 10.72 11.42
C GLU A 90 10.37 10.65 9.90
N MET A 91 9.58 9.78 9.26
CA MET A 91 9.67 9.58 7.82
C MET A 91 9.17 10.79 7.02
N PHE A 92 8.08 11.44 7.46
CA PHE A 92 7.44 12.52 6.72
C PHE A 92 7.57 13.88 7.38
N GLY A 93 8.11 13.95 8.60
CA GLY A 93 8.29 15.19 9.34
C GLY A 93 6.99 15.76 9.89
N PRO A 94 6.99 17.05 10.25
CA PRO A 94 5.80 17.72 10.78
C PRO A 94 4.68 17.76 9.75
N PRO A 95 3.40 17.75 10.19
CA PRO A 95 2.28 17.76 9.25
C PRO A 95 2.24 19.05 8.43
N THR A 96 2.03 18.89 7.12
CA THR A 96 1.93 20.02 6.19
C THR A 96 0.51 20.47 5.94
N GLY A 97 -0.48 19.63 6.28
CA GLY A 97 -1.89 19.85 5.94
C GLY A 97 -2.20 19.67 4.47
N ARG A 98 -1.22 19.25 3.66
CA ARG A 98 -1.40 19.10 2.22
C ARG A 98 -2.07 17.77 1.89
N GLN A 99 -2.90 17.81 0.85
CA GLN A 99 -3.50 16.59 0.28
C GLN A 99 -2.55 16.00 -0.75
N ILE A 100 -2.48 14.67 -0.79
CA ILE A 100 -1.71 13.97 -1.80
C ILE A 100 -2.60 13.02 -2.59
N GLU A 101 -2.19 12.79 -3.83
CA GLU A 101 -2.74 11.76 -4.68
C GLU A 101 -1.58 10.88 -5.12
N LEU A 102 -1.51 9.68 -4.59
CA LEU A 102 -0.41 8.75 -4.86
C LEU A 102 -0.91 7.64 -5.78
N LYS A 103 -0.31 7.55 -6.96
CA LYS A 103 -0.64 6.51 -7.94
C LYS A 103 0.40 5.41 -7.91
N GLY A 104 -0.05 4.18 -8.01
CA GLY A 104 0.85 3.05 -7.99
C GLY A 104 0.27 1.82 -8.66
N ILE A 105 1.13 0.81 -8.76
CA ILE A 105 0.79 -0.51 -9.30
C ILE A 105 1.33 -1.56 -8.36
N THR A 106 0.50 -2.54 -8.03
CA THR A 106 0.90 -3.67 -7.20
C THR A 106 0.64 -4.96 -7.97
N ILE A 107 1.57 -5.90 -7.89
CA ILE A 107 1.38 -7.26 -8.36
C ILE A 107 1.32 -8.14 -7.12
N HIS A 108 0.23 -8.88 -6.96
CA HIS A 108 0.06 -9.85 -5.89
C HIS A 108 0.25 -11.25 -6.45
N ARG A 109 1.07 -12.09 -5.79
CA ARG A 109 1.11 -13.51 -6.07
C ARG A 109 0.34 -14.24 -4.98
N ILE A 110 -0.65 -15.01 -5.37
CA ILE A 110 -1.61 -15.62 -4.44
C ILE A 110 -1.47 -17.13 -4.46
N GLU A 111 -1.39 -17.74 -3.28
CA GLU A 111 -1.39 -19.18 -3.09
C GLU A 111 -2.34 -19.52 -1.93
N GLY A 112 -3.26 -20.46 -2.17
CA GLY A 112 -4.18 -20.91 -1.12
C GLY A 112 -5.02 -19.80 -0.51
N GLY A 113 -5.40 -18.79 -1.31
CA GLY A 113 -6.20 -17.67 -0.84
C GLY A 113 -5.44 -16.62 -0.04
N LYS A 114 -4.11 -16.73 0.01
CA LYS A 114 -3.25 -15.77 0.72
C LYS A 114 -2.26 -15.14 -0.24
N ILE A 115 -1.90 -13.89 0.03
CA ILE A 115 -0.91 -13.17 -0.75
C ILE A 115 0.46 -13.50 -0.17
N VAL A 116 1.24 -14.27 -0.91
CA VAL A 116 2.54 -14.76 -0.44
C VAL A 116 3.67 -13.85 -0.83
N GLU A 117 3.50 -13.07 -1.90
CA GLU A 117 4.52 -12.14 -2.37
C GLU A 117 3.86 -11.00 -3.13
N GLU A 118 4.40 -9.79 -2.97
CA GLU A 118 3.94 -8.60 -3.68
C GLU A 118 5.09 -7.80 -4.23
N TRP A 119 4.86 -7.17 -5.36
CA TRP A 119 5.76 -6.15 -5.92
C TRP A 119 4.95 -4.87 -6.06
N GLU A 120 5.48 -3.79 -5.53
CA GLU A 120 4.77 -2.51 -5.58
C GLU A 120 5.68 -1.41 -6.09
N SER A 121 5.16 -0.60 -7.01
CA SER A 121 5.81 0.60 -7.49
C SER A 121 4.83 1.75 -7.40
N TYR A 122 5.26 2.86 -6.81
CA TYR A 122 4.44 4.06 -6.74
C TYR A 122 5.33 5.29 -6.98
N ASP A 123 4.68 6.40 -7.32
CA ASP A 123 5.39 7.63 -7.68
C ASP A 123 5.77 8.41 -6.42
N ASN A 124 6.83 7.95 -5.75
CA ASN A 124 7.30 8.56 -4.52
C ASN A 124 7.79 10.00 -4.73
N LEU A 125 8.41 10.27 -5.87
CA LEU A 125 8.87 11.63 -6.17
C LEU A 125 7.69 12.59 -6.27
N SER A 126 6.62 12.19 -6.95
CA SER A 126 5.41 13.00 -7.04
C SER A 126 4.83 13.27 -5.65
N MET A 127 4.77 12.24 -4.79
CA MET A 127 4.30 12.40 -3.42
C MET A 127 5.12 13.44 -2.66
N MET A 128 6.45 13.36 -2.76
CA MET A 128 7.34 14.29 -2.07
C MET A 128 7.16 15.71 -2.59
N LYS A 129 6.96 15.88 -3.89
CA LYS A 129 6.67 17.20 -4.49
C LYS A 129 5.35 17.76 -3.98
N GLN A 130 4.32 16.93 -3.90
CA GLN A 130 3.00 17.34 -3.39
C GLN A 130 3.10 17.79 -1.93
N LEU A 131 3.96 17.16 -1.14
CA LEU A 131 4.20 17.55 0.25
C LEU A 131 5.12 18.75 0.38
N GLY A 132 5.77 19.15 -0.70
CA GLY A 132 6.69 20.29 -0.68
C GLY A 132 8.11 19.94 -0.23
N PHE A 133 8.48 18.66 -0.23
CA PHE A 133 9.79 18.20 0.25
C PHE A 133 10.82 18.02 -0.87
N ALA A 134 10.39 17.87 -2.11
CA ALA A 134 11.32 17.67 -3.21
C ALA A 134 11.88 19.04 -3.67
N PRO A 135 13.15 19.10 -4.09
CA PRO A 135 13.70 20.34 -4.61
C PRO A 135 13.00 20.74 -5.91
N GLU A 136 12.86 22.03 -6.10
CA GLU A 136 12.35 22.57 -7.35
C GLU A 136 13.41 22.46 -8.43
N GLN A 137 12.99 22.14 -9.64
CA GLN A 137 13.85 22.00 -10.80
C GLN A 137 13.52 23.08 -11.80
#